data_8d4b7231d4ab1867a8e6c12533561fb7
#
_entry.id   8d4b7231d4ab1867a8e6c12533561fb7
#
_cell.length_a   1.000
_cell.length_b   1.000
_cell.length_c   1.000
_cell.angle_alpha   90.00
_cell.angle_beta   90.00
_cell.angle_gamma   90.00
#
_symmetry.space_group_name_H-M   'P 1'
#
loop_
_entity.id
_entity.type
_entity.pdbx_description
1 polymer ?
#
loop_
_entity_poly.entity_id
_entity_poly.type
_entity_poly.pdbx_seq_one_letter_code
_entity_poly.pdbx_strand_id
1 'polypeptide(L)'
;MIIDAQRAMAHATELLQASGVPEKPALRTARCIVTSDVWGNPSHGLMRLPFYLQRISMGGVNADASLRILSQRGGVTGIDGEDGLGHWQLWDAAELAAIKAKEFGISLVSVRNSSHCGALGVYLYPGTDSGQISLIFTNGPAVMPATGGHSPLLSTSPIAAGIPGKPPIIIDLSTSAVARGKIASAAKNGESIPEGWAVNNQGEPITDAKEALKGMLAPLGGAKGFALGLMVEALSAGVSGGALSTQVPDMFNPNDDSKPQGISHTVIAIDPSDVGDSASYDDFSLIAKQVQE
;
A
#
# COMPACT_ATOMS: atom_id res chain seq x y z
N MET A 1 -12.11 -15.59 -17.85
CA MET A 1 -13.50 -15.51 -17.35
C MET A 1 -13.74 -14.06 -16.93
N ILE A 2 -14.77 -13.42 -17.46
CA ILE A 2 -15.15 -12.04 -17.06
C ILE A 2 -16.19 -12.21 -15.94
N ILE A 3 -15.95 -11.57 -14.80
CA ILE A 3 -16.85 -11.59 -13.64
C ILE A 3 -17.31 -10.14 -13.41
N ASP A 4 -18.58 -9.98 -13.09
CA ASP A 4 -19.14 -8.68 -12.68
C ASP A 4 -18.50 -8.24 -11.36
N ALA A 5 -18.08 -6.98 -11.29
CA ALA A 5 -17.35 -6.43 -10.14
C ALA A 5 -18.20 -6.42 -8.85
N GLN A 6 -19.52 -6.15 -8.96
CA GLN A 6 -20.41 -6.14 -7.78
C GLN A 6 -20.59 -7.55 -7.22
N ARG A 7 -20.75 -8.54 -8.11
CA ARG A 7 -20.83 -9.94 -7.72
C ARG A 7 -19.52 -10.44 -7.10
N ALA A 8 -18.38 -10.06 -7.66
CA ALA A 8 -17.07 -10.39 -7.11
C ALA A 8 -16.88 -9.78 -5.71
N MET A 9 -17.29 -8.54 -5.52
CA MET A 9 -17.24 -7.85 -4.22
C MET A 9 -18.15 -8.50 -3.19
N ALA A 10 -19.39 -8.86 -3.55
CA ALA A 10 -20.32 -9.56 -2.66
C ALA A 10 -19.72 -10.88 -2.19
N HIS A 11 -19.21 -11.70 -3.11
CA HIS A 11 -18.63 -12.99 -2.79
C HIS A 11 -17.36 -12.88 -1.91
N ALA A 12 -16.48 -11.92 -2.20
CA ALA A 12 -15.31 -11.66 -1.36
C ALA A 12 -15.71 -11.21 0.06
N THR A 13 -16.77 -10.40 0.17
CA THR A 13 -17.33 -9.97 1.47
C THR A 13 -17.84 -11.17 2.27
N GLU A 14 -18.62 -12.06 1.65
CA GLU A 14 -19.15 -13.28 2.28
C GLU A 14 -18.01 -14.19 2.81
N LEU A 15 -16.94 -14.39 2.04
CA LEU A 15 -15.78 -15.18 2.45
C LEU A 15 -15.04 -14.57 3.63
N LEU A 16 -14.87 -13.25 3.65
CA LEU A 16 -14.25 -12.53 4.76
C LEU A 16 -15.10 -12.62 6.03
N GLN A 17 -16.43 -12.44 5.92
CA GLN A 17 -17.35 -12.58 7.04
C GLN A 17 -17.37 -14.02 7.57
N ALA A 18 -17.36 -15.02 6.71
CA ALA A 18 -17.25 -16.42 7.10
C ALA A 18 -15.94 -16.74 7.84
N SER A 19 -14.91 -15.91 7.67
CA SER A 19 -13.63 -15.99 8.38
C SER A 19 -13.59 -15.14 9.66
N GLY A 20 -14.73 -14.59 10.11
CA GLY A 20 -14.85 -13.81 11.35
C GLY A 20 -14.64 -12.30 11.20
N VAL A 21 -14.45 -11.78 9.98
CA VAL A 21 -14.31 -10.33 9.77
C VAL A 21 -15.69 -9.65 9.86
N PRO A 22 -15.87 -8.58 10.68
CA PRO A 22 -17.13 -7.86 10.76
C PRO A 22 -17.58 -7.29 9.41
N GLU A 23 -18.88 -7.06 9.24
CA GLU A 23 -19.52 -6.69 7.96
C GLU A 23 -18.86 -5.48 7.29
N LYS A 24 -18.71 -4.36 8.00
CA LYS A 24 -18.14 -3.12 7.43
C LYS A 24 -16.65 -3.29 7.03
N PRO A 25 -15.75 -3.82 7.87
CA PRO A 25 -14.39 -4.20 7.50
C PRO A 25 -14.32 -5.16 6.30
N ALA A 26 -15.17 -6.19 6.27
CA ALA A 26 -15.22 -7.16 5.17
C ALA A 26 -15.59 -6.50 3.83
N LEU A 27 -16.65 -5.67 3.82
CA LEU A 27 -17.09 -4.94 2.63
C LEU A 27 -16.01 -3.97 2.14
N ARG A 28 -15.36 -3.22 3.04
CA ARG A 28 -14.27 -2.29 2.67
C ARG A 28 -13.07 -3.03 2.10
N THR A 29 -12.68 -4.14 2.73
CA THR A 29 -11.59 -5.00 2.23
C THR A 29 -11.91 -5.54 0.85
N ALA A 30 -13.10 -6.11 0.66
CA ALA A 30 -13.55 -6.64 -0.63
C ALA A 30 -13.56 -5.55 -1.72
N ARG A 31 -14.04 -4.34 -1.40
CA ARG A 31 -14.02 -3.19 -2.31
C ARG A 31 -12.59 -2.85 -2.75
N CYS A 32 -11.64 -2.75 -1.82
CA CYS A 32 -10.25 -2.43 -2.16
C CYS A 32 -9.63 -3.48 -3.07
N ILE A 33 -9.83 -4.77 -2.77
CA ILE A 33 -9.32 -5.89 -3.56
C ILE A 33 -9.91 -5.86 -4.98
N VAL A 34 -11.23 -5.74 -5.12
CA VAL A 34 -11.90 -5.74 -6.42
C VAL A 34 -11.56 -4.49 -7.24
N THR A 35 -11.38 -3.33 -6.60
CA THR A 35 -10.91 -2.12 -7.29
C THR A 35 -9.56 -2.34 -7.95
N SER A 36 -8.64 -3.07 -7.31
CA SER A 36 -7.35 -3.43 -7.90
C SER A 36 -7.49 -4.27 -9.18
N ASP A 37 -8.45 -5.22 -9.20
CA ASP A 37 -8.74 -6.01 -10.41
C ASP A 37 -9.35 -5.14 -11.53
N VAL A 38 -10.27 -4.24 -11.18
CA VAL A 38 -10.88 -3.29 -12.14
C VAL A 38 -9.82 -2.38 -12.78
N TRP A 39 -8.78 -2.02 -12.04
CA TRP A 39 -7.64 -1.26 -12.57
C TRP A 39 -6.65 -2.10 -13.41
N GLY A 40 -6.90 -3.41 -13.57
CA GLY A 40 -5.98 -4.30 -14.28
C GLY A 40 -4.74 -4.68 -13.48
N ASN A 41 -4.80 -4.60 -12.14
CA ASN A 41 -3.74 -4.97 -11.23
C ASN A 41 -4.08 -6.24 -10.42
N PRO A 42 -4.21 -7.41 -11.05
CA PRO A 42 -4.66 -8.65 -10.38
C PRO A 42 -3.69 -9.14 -9.31
N SER A 43 -2.42 -8.72 -9.35
CA SER A 43 -1.43 -9.08 -8.33
C SER A 43 -1.79 -8.57 -6.93
N HIS A 44 -2.67 -7.58 -6.84
CA HIS A 44 -3.21 -6.98 -5.61
C HIS A 44 -4.75 -7.14 -5.53
N GLY A 45 -5.33 -7.89 -6.45
CA GLY A 45 -6.75 -8.19 -6.57
C GLY A 45 -7.18 -9.48 -5.88
N LEU A 46 -8.26 -10.08 -6.37
CA LEU A 46 -8.90 -11.29 -5.83
C LEU A 46 -7.98 -12.50 -5.74
N MET A 47 -6.92 -12.58 -6.57
CA MET A 47 -5.93 -13.63 -6.45
C MET A 47 -5.20 -13.64 -5.10
N ARG A 48 -5.26 -12.53 -4.34
CA ARG A 48 -4.71 -12.41 -2.99
C ARG A 48 -5.68 -12.79 -1.88
N LEU A 49 -6.97 -12.85 -2.14
CA LEU A 49 -7.98 -13.15 -1.13
C LEU A 49 -7.70 -14.47 -0.38
N PRO A 50 -7.35 -15.60 -1.05
CA PRO A 50 -7.00 -16.83 -0.34
C PRO A 50 -5.86 -16.66 0.66
N PHE A 51 -4.85 -15.84 0.32
CA PHE A 51 -3.74 -15.54 1.21
C PHE A 51 -4.19 -14.79 2.48
N TYR A 52 -5.09 -13.81 2.36
CA TYR A 52 -5.61 -13.10 3.54
C TYR A 52 -6.46 -14.01 4.42
N LEU A 53 -7.32 -14.85 3.82
CA LEU A 53 -8.13 -15.84 4.54
C LEU A 53 -7.25 -16.86 5.27
N GLN A 54 -6.17 -17.33 4.63
CA GLN A 54 -5.17 -18.20 5.25
C GLN A 54 -4.56 -17.56 6.50
N ARG A 55 -4.10 -16.31 6.40
CA ARG A 55 -3.48 -15.60 7.53
C ARG A 55 -4.46 -15.36 8.67
N ILE A 56 -5.74 -15.11 8.39
CA ILE A 56 -6.79 -15.04 9.41
C ILE A 56 -6.91 -16.40 10.10
N SER A 57 -7.02 -17.49 9.34
CA SER A 57 -7.20 -18.83 9.90
C SER A 57 -6.00 -19.30 10.73
N MET A 58 -4.79 -18.81 10.41
CA MET A 58 -3.55 -19.13 11.13
C MET A 58 -3.25 -18.18 12.31
N GLY A 59 -4.07 -17.14 12.52
CA GLY A 59 -3.90 -16.15 13.59
C GLY A 59 -2.88 -15.05 13.32
N GLY A 60 -2.33 -14.96 12.11
CA GLY A 60 -1.42 -13.87 11.69
C GLY A 60 -2.14 -12.57 11.31
N VAL A 61 -3.47 -12.58 11.27
CA VAL A 61 -4.35 -11.42 11.13
C VAL A 61 -5.50 -11.55 12.11
N ASN A 62 -5.73 -10.52 12.90
CA ASN A 62 -6.89 -10.43 13.80
C ASN A 62 -8.13 -10.04 12.98
N ALA A 63 -9.07 -10.98 12.82
CA ALA A 63 -10.30 -10.76 12.04
C ALA A 63 -11.21 -9.69 12.68
N ASP A 64 -11.26 -9.64 14.03
CA ASP A 64 -12.12 -8.74 14.81
C ASP A 64 -11.32 -7.55 15.39
N ALA A 65 -10.30 -7.10 14.66
CA ALA A 65 -9.50 -5.95 15.05
C ALA A 65 -10.31 -4.65 15.03
N SER A 66 -9.92 -3.72 15.89
CA SER A 66 -10.45 -2.35 15.91
C SER A 66 -9.32 -1.32 15.65
N LEU A 67 -9.69 -0.09 15.31
CA LEU A 67 -8.75 1.02 15.24
C LEU A 67 -8.71 1.74 16.60
N ARG A 68 -7.68 1.49 17.38
CA ARG A 68 -7.51 2.10 18.70
C ARG A 68 -6.66 3.38 18.60
N ILE A 69 -7.28 4.53 18.88
CA ILE A 69 -6.55 5.81 18.90
C ILE A 69 -5.54 5.81 20.04
N LEU A 70 -4.27 6.02 19.72
CA LEU A 70 -3.15 6.13 20.66
C LEU A 70 -2.88 7.58 21.06
N SER A 71 -2.97 8.48 20.09
CA SER A 71 -2.72 9.90 20.28
C SER A 71 -3.52 10.73 19.27
N GLN A 72 -3.92 11.92 19.67
CA GLN A 72 -4.60 12.86 18.81
C GLN A 72 -4.26 14.29 19.22
N ARG A 73 -3.78 15.10 18.24
CA ARG A 73 -3.48 16.52 18.43
C ARG A 73 -3.70 17.27 17.13
N GLY A 74 -4.73 18.13 17.06
CA GLY A 74 -5.10 18.85 15.84
C GLY A 74 -5.31 17.89 14.68
N GLY A 75 -4.67 18.15 13.56
CA GLY A 75 -4.71 17.29 12.37
C GLY A 75 -3.94 15.96 12.48
N VAL A 76 -3.19 15.71 13.57
CA VAL A 76 -2.36 14.52 13.72
C VAL A 76 -3.06 13.46 14.57
N THR A 77 -3.08 12.19 14.09
CA THR A 77 -3.65 11.04 14.82
C THR A 77 -2.77 9.81 14.64
N GLY A 78 -2.39 9.21 15.76
CA GLY A 78 -1.72 7.92 15.81
C GLY A 78 -2.70 6.82 16.22
N ILE A 79 -2.68 5.68 15.52
CA ILE A 79 -3.65 4.59 15.67
C ILE A 79 -2.90 3.25 15.79
N ASP A 80 -3.41 2.36 16.62
CA ASP A 80 -3.04 0.94 16.66
C ASP A 80 -4.10 0.13 15.90
N GLY A 81 -3.68 -0.65 14.91
CA GLY A 81 -4.55 -1.46 14.07
C GLY A 81 -4.80 -2.87 14.62
N GLU A 82 -4.21 -3.22 15.78
CA GLU A 82 -4.46 -4.50 16.48
C GLU A 82 -4.30 -5.74 15.57
N ASP A 83 -3.33 -5.68 14.65
CA ASP A 83 -2.99 -6.71 13.66
C ASP A 83 -4.14 -7.06 12.69
N GLY A 84 -5.03 -6.12 12.42
CA GLY A 84 -6.15 -6.29 11.50
C GLY A 84 -5.75 -6.25 10.03
N LEU A 85 -6.76 -6.46 9.14
CA LEU A 85 -6.59 -6.36 7.69
C LEU A 85 -6.29 -4.92 7.26
N GLY A 86 -5.12 -4.72 6.64
CA GLY A 86 -4.66 -3.40 6.21
C GLY A 86 -5.59 -2.66 5.25
N HIS A 87 -6.39 -3.40 4.47
CA HIS A 87 -7.31 -2.81 3.49
C HIS A 87 -8.34 -1.87 4.13
N TRP A 88 -9.14 -2.37 5.05
CA TRP A 88 -10.16 -1.53 5.67
C TRP A 88 -9.56 -0.49 6.62
N GLN A 89 -8.45 -0.85 7.29
CA GLN A 89 -7.78 0.04 8.24
C GLN A 89 -7.21 1.27 7.56
N LEU A 90 -6.55 1.09 6.42
CA LEU A 90 -6.01 2.21 5.64
C LEU A 90 -7.13 3.04 4.99
N TRP A 91 -8.24 2.39 4.57
CA TRP A 91 -9.40 3.13 4.09
C TRP A 91 -9.98 4.06 5.17
N ASP A 92 -10.22 3.52 6.38
CA ASP A 92 -10.74 4.29 7.51
C ASP A 92 -9.77 5.40 7.93
N ALA A 93 -8.46 5.14 7.90
CA ALA A 93 -7.44 6.15 8.15
C ALA A 93 -7.45 7.27 7.10
N ALA A 94 -7.67 6.93 5.82
CA ALA A 94 -7.77 7.92 4.75
C ALA A 94 -9.05 8.78 4.87
N GLU A 95 -10.18 8.16 5.23
CA GLU A 95 -11.41 8.92 5.54
C GLU A 95 -11.19 9.89 6.71
N LEU A 96 -10.56 9.42 7.80
CA LEU A 96 -10.25 10.26 8.95
C LEU A 96 -9.28 11.39 8.59
N ALA A 97 -8.27 11.12 7.76
CA ALA A 97 -7.33 12.12 7.29
C ALA A 97 -8.05 13.21 6.50
N ALA A 98 -8.97 12.83 5.59
CA ALA A 98 -9.75 13.77 4.81
C ALA A 98 -10.63 14.67 5.69
N ILE A 99 -11.32 14.09 6.69
CA ILE A 99 -12.13 14.86 7.65
C ILE A 99 -11.26 15.88 8.40
N LYS A 100 -10.10 15.43 8.92
CA LYS A 100 -9.21 16.30 9.68
C LYS A 100 -8.53 17.37 8.83
N ALA A 101 -8.18 17.06 7.58
CA ALA A 101 -7.60 18.06 6.69
C ALA A 101 -8.59 19.19 6.42
N LYS A 102 -9.89 18.88 6.32
CA LYS A 102 -10.94 19.89 6.16
C LYS A 102 -11.09 20.80 7.39
N GLU A 103 -10.76 20.30 8.60
CA GLU A 103 -10.83 21.06 9.83
C GLU A 103 -9.56 21.88 10.10
N PHE A 104 -8.38 21.34 9.75
CA PHE A 104 -7.07 21.89 10.14
C PHE A 104 -6.20 22.32 8.96
N GLY A 105 -6.70 22.26 7.72
CA GLY A 105 -5.96 22.55 6.48
C GLY A 105 -5.03 21.41 6.04
N ILE A 106 -4.43 20.71 6.98
CA ILE A 106 -3.57 19.54 6.76
C ILE A 106 -3.76 18.52 7.87
N SER A 107 -3.65 17.25 7.52
CA SER A 107 -3.70 16.15 8.48
C SER A 107 -2.62 15.12 8.24
N LEU A 108 -2.27 14.38 9.31
CA LEU A 108 -1.46 13.17 9.27
C LEU A 108 -2.14 12.11 10.15
N VAL A 109 -2.55 10.99 9.53
CA VAL A 109 -3.10 9.83 10.23
C VAL A 109 -2.18 8.65 9.99
N SER A 110 -1.62 8.08 11.07
CA SER A 110 -0.70 6.96 11.00
C SER A 110 -1.26 5.75 11.76
N VAL A 111 -1.24 4.58 11.11
CA VAL A 111 -1.68 3.29 11.68
C VAL A 111 -0.46 2.38 11.76
N ARG A 112 -0.21 1.82 12.93
CA ARG A 112 0.77 0.74 13.15
C ARG A 112 0.09 -0.58 13.48
N ASN A 113 0.82 -1.67 13.56
CA ASN A 113 0.29 -3.01 13.83
C ASN A 113 -0.88 -3.33 12.89
N SER A 114 -0.65 -3.14 11.60
CA SER A 114 -1.57 -3.45 10.53
C SER A 114 -1.01 -4.59 9.67
N SER A 115 -1.66 -4.90 8.56
CA SER A 115 -1.19 -5.90 7.62
C SER A 115 -1.16 -5.35 6.18
N HIS A 116 -0.75 -6.19 5.22
CA HIS A 116 -0.71 -5.82 3.81
C HIS A 116 -2.05 -5.25 3.33
N CYS A 117 -1.98 -4.16 2.56
CA CYS A 117 -3.16 -3.40 2.14
C CYS A 117 -3.45 -3.46 0.62
N GLY A 118 -2.71 -4.24 -0.16
CA GLY A 118 -2.90 -4.32 -1.61
C GLY A 118 -2.38 -3.08 -2.35
N ALA A 119 -3.12 -2.62 -3.37
CA ALA A 119 -2.77 -1.44 -4.18
C ALA A 119 -3.00 -0.14 -3.40
N LEU A 120 -1.93 0.65 -3.25
CA LEU A 120 -1.94 1.81 -2.37
C LEU A 120 -2.80 2.97 -2.92
N GLY A 121 -2.88 3.10 -4.23
CA GLY A 121 -3.68 4.13 -4.91
C GLY A 121 -5.18 4.07 -4.62
N VAL A 122 -5.71 2.91 -4.20
CA VAL A 122 -7.15 2.75 -3.89
C VAL A 122 -7.58 3.64 -2.73
N TYR A 123 -6.68 3.94 -1.81
CA TYR A 123 -6.98 4.72 -0.59
C TYR A 123 -6.87 6.23 -0.78
N LEU A 124 -6.61 6.68 -2.01
CA LEU A 124 -6.57 8.12 -2.33
C LEU A 124 -7.95 8.73 -2.54
N TYR A 125 -8.96 7.90 -2.86
CA TYR A 125 -10.32 8.39 -3.13
C TYR A 125 -10.95 9.21 -2.01
N PRO A 126 -10.86 8.84 -0.71
CA PRO A 126 -11.44 9.66 0.35
C PRO A 126 -10.97 11.12 0.33
N GLY A 127 -9.70 11.35 0.07
CA GLY A 127 -9.15 12.71 -0.05
C GLY A 127 -9.48 13.38 -1.37
N THR A 128 -9.27 12.71 -2.51
CA THR A 128 -9.53 13.30 -3.83
C THR A 128 -11.00 13.60 -4.06
N ASP A 129 -11.92 12.75 -3.58
CA ASP A 129 -13.37 12.99 -3.64
C ASP A 129 -13.78 14.18 -2.74
N SER A 130 -12.98 14.48 -1.71
CA SER A 130 -13.15 15.65 -0.83
C SER A 130 -12.45 16.91 -1.36
N GLY A 131 -11.83 16.83 -2.55
CA GLY A 131 -11.13 17.94 -3.18
C GLY A 131 -9.73 18.19 -2.60
N GLN A 132 -9.13 17.20 -1.95
CA GLN A 132 -7.85 17.31 -1.25
C GLN A 132 -6.72 16.60 -1.99
N ILE A 133 -5.50 17.09 -1.84
CA ILE A 133 -4.30 16.32 -2.20
C ILE A 133 -4.05 15.29 -1.10
N SER A 134 -3.83 14.04 -1.47
CA SER A 134 -3.51 12.97 -0.53
C SER A 134 -2.16 12.33 -0.86
N LEU A 135 -1.37 12.04 0.17
CA LEU A 135 -0.14 11.28 0.08
C LEU A 135 -0.25 10.08 1.01
N ILE A 136 0.15 8.89 0.53
CA ILE A 136 0.08 7.67 1.33
C ILE A 136 1.42 6.94 1.25
N PHE A 137 1.88 6.46 2.40
CA PHE A 137 3.12 5.72 2.57
C PHE A 137 2.85 4.43 3.34
N THR A 138 3.48 3.33 2.93
CA THR A 138 3.43 2.08 3.69
C THR A 138 4.76 1.34 3.58
N ASN A 139 5.13 0.61 4.62
CA ASN A 139 6.22 -0.34 4.56
C ASN A 139 5.72 -1.78 4.35
N GLY A 140 6.60 -2.74 4.47
CA GLY A 140 6.32 -4.16 4.33
C GLY A 140 7.60 -4.97 4.57
N PRO A 141 7.64 -6.27 4.26
CA PRO A 141 8.84 -7.08 4.47
C PRO A 141 10.01 -6.59 3.63
N ALA A 142 11.22 -6.67 4.17
CA ALA A 142 12.44 -6.23 3.51
C ALA A 142 12.74 -7.10 2.28
N VAL A 143 12.84 -6.47 1.11
CA VAL A 143 13.09 -7.12 -0.19
C VAL A 143 14.10 -6.36 -1.05
N MET A 144 14.53 -5.19 -0.61
CA MET A 144 15.38 -4.26 -1.35
C MET A 144 16.61 -3.90 -0.52
N PRO A 145 17.85 -4.02 -1.04
CA PRO A 145 19.05 -3.68 -0.30
C PRO A 145 19.28 -2.17 -0.26
N ALA A 146 20.16 -1.73 0.62
CA ALA A 146 20.80 -0.42 0.47
C ALA A 146 21.60 -0.36 -0.83
N THR A 147 21.81 0.84 -1.37
CA THR A 147 22.67 1.03 -2.56
C THR A 147 24.08 0.49 -2.28
N GLY A 148 24.52 -0.50 -3.07
CA GLY A 148 25.79 -1.20 -2.86
C GLY A 148 25.77 -2.22 -1.70
N GLY A 149 24.62 -2.43 -1.07
CA GLY A 149 24.46 -3.44 -0.02
C GLY A 149 24.08 -4.82 -0.57
N HIS A 150 24.17 -5.83 0.29
CA HIS A 150 23.91 -7.24 -0.05
C HIS A 150 22.96 -7.93 0.92
N SER A 151 22.20 -7.16 1.68
CA SER A 151 21.15 -7.66 2.58
C SER A 151 19.87 -6.86 2.38
N PRO A 152 18.69 -7.49 2.44
CA PRO A 152 17.43 -6.78 2.34
C PRO A 152 17.26 -5.87 3.55
N LEU A 153 16.92 -4.60 3.30
CA LEU A 153 16.78 -3.55 4.31
C LEU A 153 15.40 -2.89 4.24
N LEU A 154 14.94 -2.54 3.05
CA LEU A 154 13.67 -1.85 2.81
C LEU A 154 12.68 -2.77 2.10
N SER A 155 11.41 -2.50 2.28
CA SER A 155 10.34 -3.12 1.48
C SER A 155 10.35 -2.57 0.04
N THR A 156 9.32 -2.87 -0.75
CA THR A 156 9.07 -2.13 -2.00
C THR A 156 8.75 -0.66 -1.75
N SER A 157 8.50 -0.29 -0.49
CA SER A 157 8.30 1.05 0.04
C SER A 157 7.47 1.94 -0.90
N PRO A 158 6.20 1.58 -1.15
CA PRO A 158 5.39 2.28 -2.13
C PRO A 158 4.95 3.67 -1.64
N ILE A 159 4.76 4.55 -2.63
CA ILE A 159 4.23 5.91 -2.46
C ILE A 159 2.98 6.02 -3.33
N ALA A 160 1.91 6.54 -2.77
CA ALA A 160 0.76 6.95 -3.56
C ALA A 160 0.47 8.43 -3.35
N ALA A 161 0.04 9.11 -4.42
CA ALA A 161 -0.38 10.50 -4.40
C ALA A 161 -1.66 10.69 -5.20
N GLY A 162 -2.65 11.35 -4.61
CA GLY A 162 -3.90 11.71 -5.24
C GLY A 162 -4.01 13.21 -5.43
N ILE A 163 -4.28 13.64 -6.66
CA ILE A 163 -4.55 15.03 -6.99
C ILE A 163 -6.03 15.13 -7.34
N PRO A 164 -6.81 16.00 -6.67
CA PRO A 164 -8.23 16.15 -6.97
C PRO A 164 -8.43 16.69 -8.39
N GLY A 165 -9.55 16.33 -9.01
CA GLY A 165 -9.89 16.74 -10.36
C GLY A 165 -11.01 15.88 -10.92
N LYS A 166 -11.38 16.11 -12.19
CA LYS A 166 -12.42 15.34 -12.88
C LYS A 166 -11.89 14.86 -14.23
N PRO A 167 -11.37 13.61 -14.30
CA PRO A 167 -11.15 12.65 -13.21
C PRO A 167 -9.97 13.03 -12.30
N PRO A 168 -9.86 12.45 -11.09
CA PRO A 168 -8.68 12.64 -10.24
C PRO A 168 -7.45 11.98 -10.87
N ILE A 169 -6.25 12.50 -10.55
CA ILE A 169 -4.99 11.84 -10.92
C ILE A 169 -4.59 10.94 -9.76
N ILE A 170 -4.39 9.66 -10.05
CA ILE A 170 -3.97 8.65 -9.08
C ILE A 170 -2.56 8.20 -9.45
N ILE A 171 -1.61 8.44 -8.57
CA ILE A 171 -0.22 7.99 -8.66
C ILE A 171 -0.03 6.89 -7.64
N ASP A 172 0.44 5.72 -8.08
CA ASP A 172 0.76 4.58 -7.21
C ASP A 172 2.01 3.89 -7.76
N LEU A 173 3.10 3.95 -7.03
CA LEU A 173 4.38 3.41 -7.48
C LEU A 173 5.19 2.84 -6.30
N SER A 174 5.92 1.74 -6.57
CA SER A 174 6.95 1.25 -5.67
C SER A 174 8.26 2.04 -5.87
N THR A 175 9.11 2.10 -4.84
CA THR A 175 10.47 2.64 -4.94
C THR A 175 11.50 1.59 -5.41
N SER A 176 11.05 0.34 -5.66
CA SER A 176 11.82 -0.67 -6.38
C SER A 176 11.76 -0.44 -7.90
N ALA A 177 12.76 -0.93 -8.62
CA ALA A 177 12.83 -0.81 -10.09
C ALA A 177 11.65 -1.49 -10.79
N VAL A 178 11.10 -2.53 -10.16
CA VAL A 178 9.98 -3.33 -10.69
C VAL A 178 9.19 -3.96 -9.54
N ALA A 179 7.91 -4.25 -9.78
CA ALA A 179 7.11 -5.07 -8.88
C ALA A 179 7.55 -6.56 -8.97
N ARG A 180 7.67 -7.24 -7.81
CA ARG A 180 8.05 -8.67 -7.74
C ARG A 180 7.17 -9.57 -8.61
N GLY A 181 5.89 -9.22 -8.78
CA GLY A 181 4.96 -9.95 -9.64
C GLY A 181 5.37 -10.01 -11.11
N LYS A 182 6.06 -8.99 -11.64
CA LYS A 182 6.58 -9.02 -13.02
C LYS A 182 7.72 -10.02 -13.16
N ILE A 183 8.61 -10.12 -12.16
CA ILE A 183 9.69 -11.13 -12.14
C ILE A 183 9.08 -12.54 -12.06
N ALA A 184 8.06 -12.73 -11.21
CA ALA A 184 7.37 -14.01 -11.09
C ALA A 184 6.68 -14.42 -12.41
N SER A 185 6.09 -13.48 -13.13
CA SER A 185 5.51 -13.72 -14.46
C SER A 185 6.57 -14.15 -15.47
N ALA A 186 7.70 -13.44 -15.55
CA ALA A 186 8.81 -13.78 -16.43
C ALA A 186 9.37 -15.17 -16.10
N ALA A 187 9.56 -15.48 -14.81
CA ALA A 187 10.02 -16.80 -14.37
C ALA A 187 9.07 -17.94 -14.77
N LYS A 188 7.75 -17.71 -14.68
CA LYS A 188 6.72 -18.66 -15.10
C LYS A 188 6.75 -18.90 -16.60
N ASN A 189 7.01 -17.86 -17.39
CA ASN A 189 7.06 -17.92 -18.84
C ASN A 189 8.43 -18.42 -19.38
N GLY A 190 9.44 -18.56 -18.51
CA GLY A 190 10.80 -18.91 -18.94
C GLY A 190 11.53 -17.77 -19.65
N GLU A 191 11.14 -16.52 -19.38
CA GLU A 191 11.71 -15.30 -19.95
C GLU A 191 12.84 -14.75 -19.07
N SER A 192 13.83 -14.08 -19.68
CA SER A 192 14.80 -13.27 -18.94
C SER A 192 14.19 -11.95 -18.51
N ILE A 193 14.81 -11.32 -17.48
CA ILE A 193 14.45 -9.99 -17.03
C ILE A 193 15.54 -8.97 -17.40
N PRO A 194 15.19 -7.69 -17.54
CA PRO A 194 16.19 -6.64 -17.75
C PRO A 194 17.18 -6.55 -16.60
N GLU A 195 18.44 -6.20 -16.93
CA GLU A 195 19.42 -5.80 -15.94
C GLU A 195 18.92 -4.61 -15.12
N GLY A 196 19.22 -4.61 -13.81
CA GLY A 196 18.75 -3.56 -12.89
C GLY A 196 17.36 -3.77 -12.28
N TRP A 197 16.70 -4.93 -12.54
CA TRP A 197 15.47 -5.29 -11.85
C TRP A 197 15.72 -6.01 -10.52
N ALA A 198 16.77 -6.83 -10.47
CA ALA A 198 17.12 -7.62 -9.29
C ALA A 198 18.64 -7.75 -9.14
N VAL A 199 19.06 -8.02 -7.90
CA VAL A 199 20.44 -8.29 -7.53
C VAL A 199 20.54 -9.56 -6.68
N ASN A 200 21.69 -10.24 -6.76
CA ASN A 200 22.00 -11.39 -5.93
C ASN A 200 22.51 -10.96 -4.52
N ASN A 201 22.88 -11.95 -3.70
CA ASN A 201 23.41 -11.71 -2.35
C ASN A 201 24.83 -11.08 -2.33
N GLN A 202 25.45 -10.87 -3.48
CA GLN A 202 26.69 -10.12 -3.65
C GLN A 202 26.44 -8.68 -4.15
N GLY A 203 25.18 -8.33 -4.43
CA GLY A 203 24.81 -7.02 -5.01
C GLY A 203 24.99 -6.95 -6.53
N GLU A 204 25.23 -8.07 -7.20
CA GLU A 204 25.42 -8.15 -8.64
C GLU A 204 24.08 -8.29 -9.38
N PRO A 205 23.90 -7.68 -10.56
CA PRO A 205 22.66 -7.77 -11.33
C PRO A 205 22.33 -9.21 -11.73
N ILE A 206 21.04 -9.55 -11.73
CA ILE A 206 20.49 -10.84 -12.17
C ILE A 206 19.59 -10.61 -13.38
N THR A 207 19.77 -11.41 -14.45
CA THR A 207 18.89 -11.41 -15.63
C THR A 207 18.06 -12.71 -15.76
N ASP A 208 18.40 -13.76 -15.02
CA ASP A 208 17.58 -14.97 -14.91
C ASP A 208 16.43 -14.72 -13.93
N ALA A 209 15.19 -14.83 -14.42
CA ALA A 209 13.99 -14.53 -13.62
C ALA A 209 13.79 -15.50 -12.45
N LYS A 210 14.18 -16.79 -12.57
CA LYS A 210 14.05 -17.77 -11.49
C LYS A 210 15.04 -17.50 -10.36
N GLU A 211 16.27 -17.16 -10.71
CA GLU A 211 17.29 -16.75 -9.73
C GLU A 211 16.92 -15.40 -9.08
N ALA A 212 16.36 -14.46 -9.84
CA ALA A 212 15.90 -13.18 -9.32
C ALA A 212 14.80 -13.28 -8.26
N LEU A 213 13.95 -14.32 -8.29
CA LEU A 213 12.98 -14.59 -7.23
C LEU A 213 13.62 -14.96 -5.89
N LYS A 214 14.86 -15.46 -5.90
CA LYS A 214 15.68 -15.79 -4.71
C LYS A 214 16.55 -14.62 -4.27
N GLY A 215 16.74 -13.64 -5.14
CA GLY A 215 17.50 -12.43 -4.90
C GLY A 215 16.69 -11.30 -4.28
N MET A 216 17.21 -10.08 -4.42
CA MET A 216 16.59 -8.84 -3.93
C MET A 216 16.16 -7.96 -5.10
N LEU A 217 15.10 -7.17 -4.91
CA LEU A 217 14.70 -6.16 -5.88
C LEU A 217 15.71 -5.01 -5.89
N ALA A 218 16.08 -4.53 -7.07
CA ALA A 218 16.89 -3.33 -7.19
C ALA A 218 16.06 -2.07 -6.89
N PRO A 219 16.63 -1.03 -6.27
CA PRO A 219 15.96 0.26 -6.11
C PRO A 219 15.76 0.98 -7.45
N LEU A 220 14.68 1.70 -7.63
CA LEU A 220 14.36 2.52 -8.81
C LEU A 220 15.47 3.55 -9.08
N GLY A 221 16.18 3.41 -10.21
CA GLY A 221 17.30 4.31 -10.52
C GLY A 221 18.43 4.31 -9.46
N GLY A 222 18.63 3.17 -8.78
CA GLY A 222 19.70 2.98 -7.79
C GLY A 222 19.53 3.84 -6.53
N ALA A 223 20.50 4.71 -6.25
CA ALA A 223 20.53 5.52 -5.02
C ALA A 223 19.29 6.42 -4.85
N LYS A 224 18.66 6.86 -5.94
CA LYS A 224 17.45 7.71 -5.88
C LYS A 224 16.27 6.94 -5.32
N GLY A 225 16.00 5.74 -5.83
CA GLY A 225 14.93 4.88 -5.32
C GLY A 225 15.19 4.41 -3.90
N PHE A 226 16.44 4.10 -3.55
CA PHE A 226 16.80 3.79 -2.17
C PHE A 226 16.50 4.97 -1.21
N ALA A 227 16.87 6.20 -1.57
CA ALA A 227 16.59 7.38 -0.76
C ALA A 227 15.08 7.62 -0.58
N LEU A 228 14.29 7.45 -1.65
CA LEU A 228 12.83 7.49 -1.57
C LEU A 228 12.27 6.39 -0.67
N GLY A 229 12.77 5.16 -0.80
CA GLY A 229 12.36 4.05 0.06
C GLY A 229 12.68 4.29 1.54
N LEU A 230 13.83 4.89 1.86
CA LEU A 230 14.20 5.27 3.21
C LEU A 230 13.27 6.37 3.77
N MET A 231 12.88 7.33 2.93
CA MET A 231 11.88 8.33 3.29
C MET A 231 10.52 7.68 3.60
N VAL A 232 10.09 6.70 2.81
CA VAL A 232 8.85 5.95 3.06
C VAL A 232 8.92 5.18 4.37
N GLU A 233 10.05 4.51 4.65
CA GLU A 233 10.26 3.80 5.91
C GLU A 233 10.14 4.75 7.12
N ALA A 234 10.75 5.93 7.03
CA ALA A 234 10.66 6.94 8.07
C ALA A 234 9.24 7.49 8.24
N LEU A 235 8.51 7.72 7.14
CA LEU A 235 7.15 8.28 7.15
C LEU A 235 6.07 7.22 7.48
N SER A 236 6.36 5.92 7.38
CA SER A 236 5.45 4.86 7.77
C SER A 236 5.80 4.29 9.15
N ALA A 237 6.73 3.35 9.22
CA ALA A 237 7.15 2.68 10.45
C ALA A 237 7.79 3.65 11.47
N GLY A 238 8.64 4.56 11.01
CA GLY A 238 9.33 5.52 11.87
C GLY A 238 8.37 6.45 12.61
N VAL A 239 7.43 7.07 11.90
CA VAL A 239 6.44 8.00 12.49
C VAL A 239 5.46 7.28 13.40
N SER A 240 5.02 6.08 13.04
CA SER A 240 4.04 5.31 13.80
C SER A 240 4.62 4.59 15.03
N GLY A 241 5.96 4.39 15.06
CA GLY A 241 6.62 3.50 16.02
C GLY A 241 6.27 2.03 15.81
N GLY A 242 5.97 1.62 14.57
CA GLY A 242 5.70 0.25 14.18
C GLY A 242 6.94 -0.55 13.78
N ALA A 243 6.75 -1.78 13.27
CA ALA A 243 7.83 -2.64 12.83
C ALA A 243 8.54 -2.06 11.61
N LEU A 244 9.87 -1.98 11.65
CA LEU A 244 10.69 -1.66 10.46
C LEU A 244 10.62 -2.80 9.45
N SER A 245 10.88 -2.54 8.18
CA SER A 245 10.80 -3.52 7.09
C SER A 245 11.59 -4.82 7.38
N THR A 246 12.73 -4.71 8.06
CA THR A 246 13.55 -5.87 8.48
C THR A 246 12.90 -6.71 9.60
N GLN A 247 11.89 -6.20 10.26
CA GLN A 247 11.15 -6.86 11.35
C GLN A 247 9.81 -7.42 10.88
N VAL A 248 9.33 -7.00 9.68
CA VAL A 248 8.07 -7.47 9.10
C VAL A 248 8.25 -8.89 8.56
N PRO A 249 7.43 -9.89 9.01
CA PRO A 249 7.48 -11.24 8.48
C PRO A 249 7.24 -11.31 6.98
N ASP A 250 7.94 -12.24 6.30
CA ASP A 250 7.82 -12.41 4.84
C ASP A 250 6.42 -12.96 4.49
N MET A 251 5.66 -12.17 3.75
CA MET A 251 4.32 -12.53 3.31
C MET A 251 4.28 -13.71 2.30
N PHE A 252 5.43 -14.08 1.74
CA PHE A 252 5.54 -15.20 0.79
C PHE A 252 6.11 -16.47 1.44
N ASN A 253 6.44 -16.41 2.75
CA ASN A 253 6.90 -17.57 3.51
C ASN A 253 5.73 -18.16 4.32
N PRO A 254 5.22 -19.36 3.99
CA PRO A 254 4.12 -19.98 4.72
C PRO A 254 4.37 -20.19 6.22
N ASN A 255 5.65 -20.28 6.64
CA ASN A 255 6.00 -20.39 8.06
C ASN A 255 5.75 -19.08 8.84
N ASP A 256 5.48 -17.99 8.14
CA ASP A 256 5.18 -16.68 8.73
C ASP A 256 3.67 -16.35 8.72
N ASP A 257 2.82 -17.23 8.20
CA ASP A 257 1.37 -16.98 8.10
C ASP A 257 0.67 -16.78 9.45
N SER A 258 1.20 -17.35 10.53
CA SER A 258 0.69 -17.17 11.89
C SER A 258 1.27 -15.96 12.62
N LYS A 259 2.23 -15.24 12.02
CA LYS A 259 2.88 -14.08 12.66
C LYS A 259 2.21 -12.79 12.23
N PRO A 260 1.81 -11.89 13.13
CA PRO A 260 1.39 -10.55 12.78
C PRO A 260 2.45 -9.83 11.96
N GLN A 261 2.01 -9.07 10.95
CA GLN A 261 2.96 -8.37 10.06
C GLN A 261 3.50 -7.07 10.69
N GLY A 262 2.68 -6.39 11.51
CA GLY A 262 3.10 -5.13 12.13
C GLY A 262 3.35 -3.99 11.13
N ILE A 263 2.80 -4.09 9.91
CA ILE A 263 2.95 -3.09 8.86
C ILE A 263 2.35 -1.76 9.32
N SER A 264 2.98 -0.68 8.88
CA SER A 264 2.54 0.68 9.18
C SER A 264 2.11 1.43 7.92
N HIS A 265 1.06 2.21 8.07
CA HIS A 265 0.52 3.07 7.01
C HIS A 265 0.44 4.51 7.51
N THR A 266 0.76 5.48 6.65
CA THR A 266 0.57 6.89 6.96
C THR A 266 -0.12 7.59 5.81
N VAL A 267 -1.18 8.31 6.12
CA VAL A 267 -1.94 9.16 5.20
C VAL A 267 -1.71 10.62 5.58
N ILE A 268 -1.33 11.43 4.61
CA ILE A 268 -1.32 12.90 4.72
C ILE A 268 -2.37 13.42 3.76
N ALA A 269 -3.28 14.26 4.23
CA ALA A 269 -4.25 14.96 3.40
C ALA A 269 -4.06 16.47 3.55
N ILE A 270 -4.15 17.21 2.45
CA ILE A 270 -3.97 18.65 2.37
C ILE A 270 -5.22 19.24 1.73
N ASP A 271 -5.90 20.13 2.46
CA ASP A 271 -7.01 20.91 1.91
C ASP A 271 -6.45 22.18 1.27
N PRO A 272 -6.54 22.34 -0.06
CA PRO A 272 -5.98 23.49 -0.74
C PRO A 272 -6.78 24.79 -0.48
N SER A 273 -8.01 24.69 0.03
CA SER A 273 -8.87 25.86 0.27
C SER A 273 -8.32 26.83 1.33
N ASP A 274 -7.47 26.31 2.23
CA ASP A 274 -6.83 27.12 3.29
C ASP A 274 -5.50 27.74 2.86
N VAL A 275 -4.96 27.35 1.70
CA VAL A 275 -3.64 27.77 1.22
C VAL A 275 -3.74 28.58 -0.07
N GLY A 276 -4.63 28.16 -0.96
CA GLY A 276 -4.88 28.80 -2.25
C GLY A 276 -6.16 29.63 -2.25
N ASP A 277 -6.47 30.15 -3.42
CA ASP A 277 -7.78 30.74 -3.71
C ASP A 277 -8.72 29.69 -4.39
N SER A 278 -9.92 30.10 -4.75
CA SER A 278 -10.90 29.22 -5.42
C SER A 278 -10.43 28.71 -6.80
N ALA A 279 -9.40 29.32 -7.39
CA ALA A 279 -8.83 28.90 -8.69
C ALA A 279 -8.00 27.61 -8.57
N SER A 280 -7.52 27.24 -7.37
CA SER A 280 -6.70 26.03 -7.17
C SER A 280 -7.36 24.75 -7.69
N TYR A 281 -8.68 24.63 -7.57
CA TYR A 281 -9.42 23.47 -8.11
C TYR A 281 -9.49 23.43 -9.64
N ASP A 282 -9.60 24.61 -10.27
CA ASP A 282 -9.61 24.72 -11.74
C ASP A 282 -8.24 24.33 -12.28
N ASP A 283 -7.15 24.70 -11.58
CA ASP A 283 -5.79 24.34 -11.92
C ASP A 283 -5.56 22.82 -11.86
N PHE A 284 -6.07 22.12 -10.84
CA PHE A 284 -5.97 20.65 -10.76
C PHE A 284 -6.75 19.96 -11.89
N SER A 285 -7.92 20.47 -12.23
CA SER A 285 -8.70 19.97 -13.35
C SER A 285 -8.01 20.22 -14.70
N LEU A 286 -7.29 21.34 -14.83
CA LEU A 286 -6.47 21.64 -16.01
C LEU A 286 -5.28 20.67 -16.11
N ILE A 287 -4.56 20.41 -15.01
CA ILE A 287 -3.48 19.42 -15.00
C ILE A 287 -4.00 18.03 -15.41
N ALA A 288 -5.14 17.60 -14.85
CA ALA A 288 -5.74 16.32 -15.20
C ALA A 288 -6.07 16.22 -16.70
N LYS A 289 -6.58 17.31 -17.30
CA LYS A 289 -6.87 17.39 -18.73
C LYS A 289 -5.60 17.32 -19.58
N GLN A 290 -4.56 18.06 -19.20
CA GLN A 290 -3.26 18.06 -19.91
C GLN A 290 -2.58 16.68 -19.89
N VAL A 291 -2.75 15.91 -18.82
CA VAL A 291 -2.22 14.52 -18.73
C VAL A 291 -2.96 13.56 -19.67
N GLN A 292 -4.22 13.85 -20.04
CA GLN A 292 -5.03 13.00 -20.93
C GLN A 292 -4.81 13.31 -22.43
N GLU A 293 -4.32 14.49 -22.78
CA GLU A 293 -3.96 14.92 -24.15
C GLU A 293 -2.57 14.36 -24.55
#